data_e7d62a809327819550a3538826934ce2
#
_entry.id   e7d62a809327819550a3538826934ce2
#
_cell.length_a   1.000
_cell.length_b   1.000
_cell.length_c   1.000
_cell.angle_alpha   90.00
_cell.angle_beta   90.00
_cell.angle_gamma   90.00
#
_symmetry.space_group_name_H-M   'P 1'
#
loop_
_entity.id
_entity.type
_entity.pdbx_description
1 polymer ?
#
loop_
_entity_poly.entity_id
_entity_poly.type
_entity_poly.pdbx_seq_one_letter_code
_entity_poly.pdbx_strand_id
1 'polypeptide(L)'
;MASTTELLAEARTELIARCDTIEETYEFMLAYAGQGLASDAGSSKGTQVREYLAKAESALGALVAFAGGFAKNDSEGLAPYTAFMNVIGSDAAAARAAVALVRVQESISSQVIDNLNASIHLRALLTDLFLIDEVLKAHK
;
A
#
# COMPACT_ATOMS: atom_id res chain seq x y z
N MET A 1 2.04 24.16 -17.51
CA MET A 1 2.92 23.10 -17.01
C MET A 1 3.15 23.30 -15.52
N ALA A 2 2.96 22.24 -14.72
CA ALA A 2 3.13 22.33 -13.29
C ALA A 2 4.60 22.50 -12.91
N SER A 3 4.86 23.31 -11.88
CA SER A 3 6.21 23.47 -11.34
C SER A 3 6.62 22.21 -10.56
N THR A 4 7.91 22.09 -10.28
CA THR A 4 8.42 20.99 -9.44
C THR A 4 7.71 20.97 -8.08
N THR A 5 7.56 22.12 -7.43
CA THR A 5 6.87 22.20 -6.14
C THR A 5 5.44 21.74 -6.23
N GLU A 6 4.72 22.14 -7.29
CA GLU A 6 3.33 21.70 -7.50
C GLU A 6 3.23 20.20 -7.74
N LEU A 7 4.13 19.63 -8.54
CA LEU A 7 4.16 18.18 -8.78
C LEU A 7 4.40 17.40 -7.50
N LEU A 8 5.32 17.87 -6.66
CA LEU A 8 5.63 17.21 -5.39
C LEU A 8 4.47 17.34 -4.39
N ALA A 9 3.80 18.50 -4.35
CA ALA A 9 2.63 18.69 -3.49
C ALA A 9 1.47 17.79 -3.91
N GLU A 10 1.23 17.67 -5.21
CA GLU A 10 0.20 16.76 -5.74
C GLU A 10 0.54 15.31 -5.44
N ALA A 11 1.79 14.94 -5.57
CA ALA A 11 2.26 13.59 -5.24
C ALA A 11 1.97 13.26 -3.78
N ARG A 12 2.25 14.18 -2.87
CA ARG A 12 2.00 13.98 -1.45
C ARG A 12 0.52 13.72 -1.19
N THR A 13 -0.37 14.52 -1.78
CA THR A 13 -1.82 14.35 -1.63
C THR A 13 -2.26 12.94 -2.07
N GLU A 14 -1.80 12.51 -3.24
CA GLU A 14 -2.17 11.20 -3.78
C GLU A 14 -1.65 10.06 -2.90
N LEU A 15 -0.39 10.15 -2.47
CA LEU A 15 0.23 9.11 -1.66
C LEU A 15 -0.42 8.97 -0.30
N ILE A 16 -0.75 10.10 0.36
CA ILE A 16 -1.41 10.08 1.67
C ILE A 16 -2.77 9.40 1.59
N ALA A 17 -3.55 9.71 0.56
CA ALA A 17 -4.88 9.12 0.40
C ALA A 17 -4.82 7.60 0.35
N ARG A 18 -3.82 7.04 -0.32
CA ARG A 18 -3.65 5.58 -0.42
C ARG A 18 -3.02 4.99 0.84
N CYS A 19 -2.11 5.73 1.45
CA CYS A 19 -1.44 5.30 2.67
C CYS A 19 -2.44 5.00 3.79
N ASP A 20 -3.42 5.87 3.99
CA ASP A 20 -4.42 5.71 5.04
C ASP A 20 -5.18 4.39 4.90
N THR A 21 -5.61 4.06 3.69
CA THR A 21 -6.31 2.80 3.43
C THR A 21 -5.43 1.58 3.73
N ILE A 22 -4.16 1.65 3.35
CA ILE A 22 -3.22 0.55 3.54
C ILE A 22 -2.90 0.38 5.02
N GLU A 23 -2.71 1.50 5.76
CA GLU A 23 -2.47 1.45 7.20
C GLU A 23 -3.64 0.79 7.94
N GLU A 24 -4.87 1.20 7.63
CA GLU A 24 -6.06 0.64 8.26
C GLU A 24 -6.16 -0.86 8.00
N THR A 25 -5.88 -1.28 6.77
CA THR A 25 -5.87 -2.69 6.42
C THR A 25 -4.81 -3.45 7.19
N TYR A 26 -3.60 -2.89 7.28
CA TYR A 26 -2.51 -3.54 7.97
C TYR A 26 -2.83 -3.73 9.46
N GLU A 27 -3.37 -2.70 10.10
CA GLU A 27 -3.79 -2.76 11.50
C GLU A 27 -4.87 -3.83 11.72
N PHE A 28 -5.86 -3.88 10.83
CA PHE A 28 -6.90 -4.89 10.92
C PHE A 28 -6.31 -6.30 10.78
N MET A 29 -5.39 -6.48 9.85
CA MET A 29 -4.76 -7.78 9.62
C MET A 29 -3.91 -8.24 10.80
N LEU A 30 -3.24 -7.31 11.49
CA LEU A 30 -2.51 -7.67 12.71
C LEU A 30 -3.46 -8.22 13.77
N ALA A 31 -4.63 -7.59 13.95
CA ALA A 31 -5.63 -8.05 14.89
C ALA A 31 -6.24 -9.39 14.47
N TYR A 32 -6.53 -9.56 13.19
CA TYR A 32 -7.08 -10.80 12.66
C TYR A 32 -6.11 -11.97 12.85
N ALA A 33 -4.83 -11.75 12.60
CA ALA A 33 -3.79 -12.76 12.78
C ALA A 33 -3.75 -13.28 14.22
N GLY A 34 -4.04 -12.40 15.19
CA GLY A 34 -4.01 -12.77 16.61
C GLY A 34 -5.25 -13.52 17.10
N GLN A 35 -6.30 -13.65 16.29
CA GLN A 35 -7.54 -14.26 16.75
C GLN A 35 -7.59 -15.78 16.63
N GLY A 36 -6.64 -16.39 15.94
CA GLY A 36 -6.56 -17.86 15.85
C GLY A 36 -7.72 -18.50 15.08
N LEU A 37 -8.32 -17.79 14.13
CA LEU A 37 -9.43 -18.30 13.34
C LEU A 37 -8.94 -19.28 12.29
N ALA A 38 -9.60 -20.44 12.18
CA ALA A 38 -9.28 -21.44 11.17
C ALA A 38 -9.75 -21.03 9.78
N SER A 39 -10.76 -20.15 9.71
CA SER A 39 -11.35 -19.70 8.46
C SER A 39 -12.02 -18.35 8.68
N ASP A 40 -12.25 -17.62 7.59
CA ASP A 40 -13.08 -16.41 7.60
C ASP A 40 -14.58 -16.72 7.61
N ALA A 41 -14.94 -17.95 7.33
CA ALA A 41 -16.35 -18.34 7.26
C ALA A 41 -17.03 -18.24 8.63
N GLY A 42 -18.25 -17.69 8.63
CA GLY A 42 -19.12 -17.69 9.81
C GLY A 42 -18.83 -16.63 10.86
N SER A 43 -17.96 -15.65 10.57
CA SER A 43 -17.69 -14.57 11.52
C SER A 43 -17.76 -13.20 10.86
N SER A 44 -18.08 -12.18 11.66
CA SER A 44 -18.07 -10.79 11.18
C SER A 44 -16.66 -10.34 10.84
N LYS A 45 -15.66 -10.81 11.59
CA LYS A 45 -14.25 -10.50 11.31
C LYS A 45 -13.79 -11.08 9.98
N GLY A 46 -14.27 -12.28 9.64
CA GLY A 46 -14.00 -12.91 8.36
C GLY A 46 -14.56 -12.11 7.18
N THR A 47 -15.79 -11.61 7.33
CA THR A 47 -16.39 -10.72 6.31
C THR A 47 -15.53 -9.46 6.17
N GLN A 48 -15.11 -8.87 7.29
CA GLN A 48 -14.31 -7.67 7.30
C GLN A 48 -12.92 -7.86 6.66
N VAL A 49 -12.26 -9.01 6.91
CA VAL A 49 -10.93 -9.24 6.33
C VAL A 49 -10.99 -9.24 4.81
N ARG A 50 -12.03 -9.83 4.23
CA ARG A 50 -12.18 -9.82 2.78
C ARG A 50 -12.42 -8.41 2.24
N GLU A 51 -13.22 -7.61 2.93
CA GLU A 51 -13.45 -6.22 2.55
C GLU A 51 -12.18 -5.39 2.61
N TYR A 52 -11.39 -5.54 3.68
CA TYR A 52 -10.12 -4.84 3.83
C TYR A 52 -9.12 -5.26 2.75
N LEU A 53 -9.02 -6.55 2.46
CA LEU A 53 -8.11 -7.03 1.41
C LEU A 53 -8.50 -6.46 0.05
N ALA A 54 -9.80 -6.38 -0.25
CA ALA A 54 -10.26 -5.80 -1.51
C ALA A 54 -9.93 -4.31 -1.62
N LYS A 55 -10.13 -3.56 -0.54
CA LYS A 55 -9.78 -2.14 -0.49
C LYS A 55 -8.29 -1.93 -0.64
N ALA A 56 -7.49 -2.77 0.03
CA ALA A 56 -6.02 -2.68 -0.07
C ALA A 56 -5.56 -2.98 -1.49
N GLU A 57 -6.10 -4.00 -2.13
CA GLU A 57 -5.73 -4.35 -3.50
C GLU A 57 -5.98 -3.17 -4.44
N SER A 58 -7.13 -2.51 -4.28
CA SER A 58 -7.49 -1.34 -5.07
C SER A 58 -6.52 -0.17 -4.82
N ALA A 59 -6.23 0.12 -3.55
CA ALA A 59 -5.30 1.19 -3.19
C ALA A 59 -3.90 0.92 -3.71
N LEU A 60 -3.44 -0.33 -3.62
CA LEU A 60 -2.13 -0.74 -4.11
C LEU A 60 -2.04 -0.60 -5.63
N GLY A 61 -3.10 -0.98 -6.35
CA GLY A 61 -3.17 -0.79 -7.79
C GLY A 61 -3.10 0.68 -8.19
N ALA A 62 -3.77 1.55 -7.43
CA ALA A 62 -3.71 2.99 -7.65
C ALA A 62 -2.30 3.55 -7.42
N LEU A 63 -1.59 3.04 -6.40
CA LEU A 63 -0.21 3.44 -6.16
C LEU A 63 0.72 3.01 -7.29
N VAL A 64 0.56 1.79 -7.79
CA VAL A 64 1.36 1.31 -8.92
C VAL A 64 1.18 2.23 -10.12
N ALA A 65 -0.07 2.58 -10.44
CA ALA A 65 -0.37 3.45 -11.58
C ALA A 65 0.18 4.86 -11.38
N PHE A 66 -0.02 5.42 -10.21
CA PHE A 66 0.46 6.77 -9.89
C PHE A 66 1.98 6.84 -9.93
N ALA A 67 2.65 5.89 -9.28
CA ALA A 67 4.11 5.85 -9.23
C ALA A 67 4.71 5.70 -10.64
N GLY A 68 4.10 4.83 -11.46
CA GLY A 68 4.55 4.63 -12.83
C GLY A 68 4.40 5.90 -13.68
N GLY A 69 3.30 6.62 -13.50
CA GLY A 69 3.08 7.89 -14.19
C GLY A 69 4.05 8.98 -13.73
N PHE A 70 4.24 9.10 -12.42
CA PHE A 70 5.17 10.09 -11.87
C PHE A 70 6.61 9.83 -12.33
N ALA A 71 7.01 8.56 -12.37
CA ALA A 71 8.38 8.17 -12.72
C ALA A 71 8.76 8.54 -14.17
N LYS A 72 7.78 8.88 -15.01
CA LYS A 72 8.02 9.33 -16.38
C LYS A 72 8.44 10.79 -16.46
N ASN A 73 8.36 11.55 -15.36
CA ASN A 73 8.84 12.93 -15.35
C ASN A 73 10.35 12.95 -15.42
N ASP A 74 10.88 13.66 -16.40
CA ASP A 74 12.32 13.76 -16.61
C ASP A 74 12.87 15.17 -16.34
N SER A 75 12.06 16.00 -15.67
CA SER A 75 12.44 17.36 -15.33
C SER A 75 13.66 17.38 -14.42
N GLU A 76 14.55 18.36 -14.63
CA GLU A 76 15.71 18.55 -13.79
C GLU A 76 15.26 18.82 -12.35
N GLY A 77 15.94 18.19 -11.41
CA GLY A 77 15.63 18.31 -10.00
C GLY A 77 14.65 17.25 -9.49
N LEU A 78 14.00 16.49 -10.38
CA LEU A 78 13.09 15.44 -9.98
C LEU A 78 13.73 14.05 -9.91
N ALA A 79 14.97 13.90 -10.38
CA ALA A 79 15.59 12.57 -10.50
C ALA A 79 15.57 11.73 -9.21
N PRO A 80 15.91 12.27 -8.03
CA PRO A 80 15.81 11.46 -6.81
C PRO A 80 14.37 11.06 -6.47
N TYR A 81 13.40 11.90 -6.79
CA TYR A 81 11.98 11.62 -6.53
C TYR A 81 11.45 10.56 -7.47
N THR A 82 11.79 10.64 -8.77
CA THR A 82 11.34 9.63 -9.73
C THR A 82 11.97 8.28 -9.43
N ALA A 83 13.24 8.26 -9.00
CA ALA A 83 13.89 7.02 -8.58
C ALA A 83 13.17 6.38 -7.40
N PHE A 84 12.81 7.19 -6.40
CA PHE A 84 12.10 6.65 -5.23
C PHE A 84 10.65 6.24 -5.57
N MET A 85 10.00 6.95 -6.49
CA MET A 85 8.68 6.53 -6.98
C MET A 85 8.74 5.16 -7.65
N ASN A 86 9.85 4.83 -8.31
CA ASN A 86 10.03 3.48 -8.85
C ASN A 86 10.10 2.43 -7.73
N VAL A 87 10.73 2.77 -6.60
CA VAL A 87 10.75 1.88 -5.43
C VAL A 87 9.34 1.68 -4.89
N ILE A 88 8.59 2.76 -4.71
CA ILE A 88 7.20 2.70 -4.24
C ILE A 88 6.36 1.83 -5.18
N GLY A 89 6.47 2.03 -6.48
CA GLY A 89 5.72 1.25 -7.46
C GLY A 89 6.06 -0.23 -7.40
N SER A 90 7.33 -0.56 -7.25
CA SER A 90 7.79 -1.94 -7.14
C SER A 90 7.29 -2.59 -5.85
N ASP A 91 7.41 -1.90 -4.73
CA ASP A 91 6.95 -2.42 -3.43
C ASP A 91 5.43 -2.55 -3.41
N ALA A 92 4.71 -1.60 -4.00
CA ALA A 92 3.26 -1.67 -4.10
C ALA A 92 2.81 -2.84 -4.98
N ALA A 93 3.52 -3.11 -6.07
CA ALA A 93 3.21 -4.24 -6.94
C ALA A 93 3.43 -5.57 -6.21
N ALA A 94 4.52 -5.68 -5.43
CA ALA A 94 4.79 -6.87 -4.64
C ALA A 94 3.72 -7.10 -3.57
N ALA A 95 3.35 -6.03 -2.85
CA ALA A 95 2.30 -6.10 -1.84
C ALA A 95 0.95 -6.47 -2.46
N ARG A 96 0.63 -5.88 -3.61
CA ARG A 96 -0.61 -6.18 -4.32
C ARG A 96 -0.70 -7.65 -4.73
N ALA A 97 0.40 -8.20 -5.24
CA ALA A 97 0.43 -9.61 -5.63
C ALA A 97 0.20 -10.52 -4.42
N ALA A 98 0.80 -10.21 -3.28
CA ALA A 98 0.61 -10.98 -2.06
C ALA A 98 -0.83 -10.90 -1.55
N VAL A 99 -1.41 -9.69 -1.51
CA VAL A 99 -2.80 -9.47 -1.11
C VAL A 99 -3.76 -10.20 -2.04
N ALA A 100 -3.54 -10.10 -3.35
CA ALA A 100 -4.39 -10.76 -4.34
C ALA A 100 -4.34 -12.28 -4.20
N LEU A 101 -3.16 -12.84 -3.93
CA LEU A 101 -3.01 -14.27 -3.72
C LEU A 101 -3.85 -14.75 -2.53
N VAL A 102 -3.82 -14.01 -1.44
CA VAL A 102 -4.59 -14.35 -0.25
C VAL A 102 -6.09 -14.18 -0.50
N ARG A 103 -6.46 -13.07 -1.15
CA ARG A 103 -7.87 -12.73 -1.37
C ARG A 103 -8.62 -13.76 -2.22
N VAL A 104 -7.94 -14.41 -3.15
CA VAL A 104 -8.58 -15.42 -4.02
C VAL A 104 -8.72 -16.78 -3.35
N GLN A 105 -8.20 -16.96 -2.15
CA GLN A 105 -8.34 -18.22 -1.45
C GLN A 105 -9.77 -18.45 -1.01
N GLU A 106 -10.22 -19.70 -1.06
CA GLU A 106 -11.55 -20.06 -0.63
C GLU A 106 -11.77 -19.82 0.85
N SER A 107 -10.72 -20.04 1.65
CA SER A 107 -10.74 -19.85 3.10
C SER A 107 -9.53 -19.03 3.53
N ILE A 108 -9.76 -18.04 4.39
CA ILE A 108 -8.71 -17.17 4.89
C ILE A 108 -8.59 -17.32 6.40
N SER A 109 -7.57 -18.06 6.83
CA SER A 109 -7.30 -18.28 8.25
C SER A 109 -6.47 -17.13 8.84
N SER A 110 -6.47 -17.03 10.17
CA SER A 110 -5.56 -16.13 10.88
C SER A 110 -4.10 -16.45 10.55
N GLN A 111 -3.77 -17.74 10.37
CA GLN A 111 -2.40 -18.14 10.04
C GLN A 111 -1.97 -17.63 8.67
N VAL A 112 -2.85 -17.68 7.67
CA VAL A 112 -2.54 -17.13 6.34
C VAL A 112 -2.29 -15.63 6.43
N ILE A 113 -3.12 -14.91 7.20
CA ILE A 113 -2.93 -13.47 7.39
C ILE A 113 -1.64 -13.18 8.15
N ASP A 114 -1.32 -14.00 9.16
CA ASP A 114 -0.05 -13.86 9.87
C ASP A 114 1.14 -14.00 8.92
N ASN A 115 1.09 -14.99 8.03
CA ASN A 115 2.12 -15.18 7.01
C ASN A 115 2.18 -14.02 6.01
N LEU A 116 1.03 -13.47 5.64
CA LEU A 116 0.97 -12.29 4.77
C LEU A 116 1.69 -11.11 5.42
N ASN A 117 1.40 -10.85 6.71
CA ASN A 117 2.06 -9.79 7.45
C ASN A 117 3.57 -10.03 7.57
N ALA A 118 3.97 -11.29 7.81
CA ALA A 118 5.38 -11.66 7.91
C ALA A 118 6.13 -11.53 6.59
N SER A 119 5.43 -11.54 5.46
CA SER A 119 6.06 -11.38 4.14
C SER A 119 6.71 -10.02 3.94
N ILE A 120 6.44 -9.08 4.81
CA ILE A 120 6.99 -7.72 4.89
C ILE A 120 6.64 -6.76 3.75
N HIS A 121 5.99 -7.21 2.69
CA HIS A 121 5.72 -6.34 1.52
C HIS A 121 4.89 -5.10 1.89
N LEU A 122 3.82 -5.27 2.66
CA LEU A 122 3.00 -4.14 3.09
C LEU A 122 3.77 -3.21 4.02
N ARG A 123 4.54 -3.79 4.95
CA ARG A 123 5.32 -2.98 5.90
C ARG A 123 6.43 -2.22 5.21
N ALA A 124 7.09 -2.84 4.22
CA ALA A 124 8.11 -2.15 3.43
C ALA A 124 7.50 -0.97 2.68
N LEU A 125 6.34 -1.18 2.05
CA LEU A 125 5.64 -0.10 1.34
C LEU A 125 5.22 1.02 2.29
N LEU A 126 4.65 0.69 3.45
CA LEU A 126 4.27 1.70 4.44
C LEU A 126 5.48 2.53 4.88
N THR A 127 6.61 1.87 5.09
CA THR A 127 7.86 2.56 5.45
C THR A 127 8.29 3.52 4.33
N ASP A 128 8.18 3.10 3.07
CA ASP A 128 8.46 3.97 1.92
C ASP A 128 7.56 5.19 1.93
N LEU A 129 6.27 4.98 2.19
CA LEU A 129 5.27 6.06 2.18
C LEU A 129 5.51 7.04 3.32
N PHE A 130 5.89 6.55 4.49
CA PHE A 130 6.22 7.42 5.62
C PHE A 130 7.47 8.26 5.32
N LEU A 131 8.48 7.67 4.70
CA LEU A 131 9.70 8.38 4.32
C LEU A 131 9.39 9.49 3.32
N ILE A 132 8.71 9.15 2.23
CA ILE A 132 8.44 10.15 1.19
C ILE A 132 7.49 11.24 1.71
N ASP A 133 6.53 10.92 2.56
CA ASP A 133 5.64 11.91 3.15
C ASP A 133 6.44 12.94 3.95
N GLU A 134 7.36 12.47 4.78
CA GLU A 134 8.19 13.36 5.59
C GLU A 134 9.04 14.29 4.72
N VAL A 135 9.59 13.75 3.64
CA VAL A 135 10.36 14.54 2.69
C VAL A 135 9.48 15.56 1.97
N LEU A 136 8.30 15.14 1.51
CA LEU A 136 7.41 16.01 0.73
C LEU A 136 6.75 17.11 1.56
N LYS A 137 6.67 16.96 2.88
CA LYS A 137 6.17 18.03 3.75
C LYS A 137 6.90 19.34 3.55
N ALA A 138 8.16 19.29 3.16
CA ALA A 138 8.96 20.48 2.93
C ALA A 138 8.54 21.28 1.68
N HIS A 139 7.67 20.70 0.84
CA HIS A 139 7.26 21.28 -0.44
C HIS A 139 5.79 21.71 -0.45
N LYS A 140 5.31 22.25 0.65
CA LYS A 140 3.94 22.75 0.75
C LYS A 140 3.72 24.00 -0.07
#